data_c8f547516a481c7491f80155523df1b0
#
_entry.id   c8f547516a481c7491f80155523df1b0
#
_cell.length_a   1.000
_cell.length_b   1.000
_cell.length_c   1.000
_cell.angle_alpha   90.00
_cell.angle_beta   90.00
_cell.angle_gamma   90.00
#
_symmetry.space_group_name_H-M   'P 1'
#
loop_
_entity.id
_entity.type
_entity.pdbx_description
1 polymer ?
#
loop_
_entity_poly.entity_id
_entity_poly.type
_entity_poly.pdbx_seq_one_letter_code
_entity_poly.pdbx_strand_id
1 'polypeptide(L)'
;MLLVNARDVKHVPGRKSDVNDAQWLQQLHQHGLLRGSFRPRDSVVRLRAYLRHRERLVDYAAAHIQHMQKALMQMNVQLHHVVTDITGLTGMRISRAIVAGNHAPEQLAEFRDRRCHASEDTIREALIGNYRPEHVFALRQALELYDVHQVKVAECDREIEAVLGELNAQRVTPDAPLPAVRHAKGQNEPTFDVRAALYTLLGADLSQIHGFGPYTVLRLVAECGDDMTKWPTAKHFTSWLSLAPGNKISGGRLLSSKTRRSSNRATALLRIAAVNIGKTQTALGAFYRRLAARTGKAKAVTATARKLAILFYNALRFGMRYVDPGVSSYEERYRQRVIHNLQRRAKSLGFTLVTASPTTEGVS
;
A
#
# COMPACT_ATOMS: atom_id res chain seq x y z
N MET A 1 0.48 -15.24 -28.23
CA MET A 1 0.24 -15.99 -26.98
C MET A 1 -0.87 -15.30 -26.20
N LEU A 2 -1.97 -16.01 -25.84
CA LEU A 2 -3.10 -15.47 -25.07
C LEU A 2 -2.99 -15.95 -23.61
N LEU A 3 -2.89 -15.01 -22.67
CA LEU A 3 -2.95 -15.32 -21.24
C LEU A 3 -4.42 -15.38 -20.81
N VAL A 4 -4.86 -16.49 -20.26
CA VAL A 4 -6.25 -16.67 -19.82
C VAL A 4 -6.31 -17.01 -18.33
N ASN A 5 -7.43 -16.66 -17.70
CA ASN A 5 -7.66 -17.01 -16.30
C ASN A 5 -8.23 -18.45 -16.25
N ALA A 6 -7.58 -19.34 -15.51
CA ALA A 6 -8.03 -20.72 -15.32
C ALA A 6 -9.49 -20.84 -14.83
N ARG A 7 -9.98 -19.85 -14.08
CA ARG A 7 -11.37 -19.81 -13.65
C ARG A 7 -12.34 -19.63 -14.81
N ASP A 8 -11.98 -18.78 -15.79
CA ASP A 8 -12.87 -18.52 -16.92
C ASP A 8 -12.95 -19.75 -17.83
N VAL A 9 -11.86 -20.52 -17.94
CA VAL A 9 -11.82 -21.83 -18.62
C VAL A 9 -12.72 -22.85 -17.92
N LYS A 10 -12.74 -22.88 -16.60
CA LYS A 10 -13.56 -23.81 -15.81
C LYS A 10 -15.07 -23.54 -15.87
N HIS A 11 -15.47 -22.34 -16.24
CA HIS A 11 -16.88 -21.94 -16.32
C HIS A 11 -17.53 -22.17 -17.69
N VAL A 12 -16.76 -22.63 -18.66
CA VAL A 12 -17.33 -23.01 -19.96
C VAL A 12 -17.98 -24.40 -19.80
N PRO A 13 -19.26 -24.56 -20.14
CA PRO A 13 -19.93 -25.87 -20.08
C PRO A 13 -19.22 -26.89 -20.98
N GLY A 14 -19.03 -28.09 -20.48
CA GLY A 14 -18.39 -29.20 -21.19
C GLY A 14 -17.80 -30.22 -20.25
N ARG A 15 -17.56 -31.43 -20.76
CA ARG A 15 -16.96 -32.52 -19.98
C ARG A 15 -15.43 -32.37 -19.98
N LYS A 16 -14.85 -32.25 -18.81
CA LYS A 16 -13.42 -32.12 -18.61
C LYS A 16 -12.83 -33.46 -18.16
N SER A 17 -11.76 -33.91 -18.84
CA SER A 17 -10.88 -34.97 -18.39
C SER A 17 -9.43 -34.46 -18.45
N ASP A 18 -8.56 -34.92 -17.55
CA ASP A 18 -7.18 -34.43 -17.41
C ASP A 18 -6.35 -34.70 -18.68
N VAL A 19 -6.65 -35.75 -19.44
CA VAL A 19 -5.96 -36.12 -20.69
C VAL A 19 -6.24 -35.12 -21.82
N ASN A 20 -7.33 -34.36 -21.75
CA ASN A 20 -7.80 -33.47 -22.84
C ASN A 20 -7.70 -31.98 -22.52
N ASP A 21 -7.00 -31.58 -21.45
CA ASP A 21 -6.92 -30.16 -21.07
C ASP A 21 -6.32 -29.28 -22.17
N ALA A 22 -5.30 -29.75 -22.87
CA ALA A 22 -4.67 -29.02 -23.99
C ALA A 22 -5.60 -28.93 -25.20
N GLN A 23 -6.25 -30.03 -25.58
CA GLN A 23 -7.23 -30.06 -26.68
C GLN A 23 -8.45 -29.20 -26.36
N TRP A 24 -8.92 -29.25 -25.11
CA TRP A 24 -10.00 -28.40 -24.64
C TRP A 24 -9.67 -26.91 -24.72
N LEU A 25 -8.48 -26.51 -24.28
CA LEU A 25 -7.98 -25.14 -24.40
C LEU A 25 -7.85 -24.72 -25.88
N GLN A 26 -7.39 -25.61 -26.76
CA GLN A 26 -7.31 -25.38 -28.18
C GLN A 26 -8.69 -25.13 -28.78
N GLN A 27 -9.69 -25.98 -28.50
CA GLN A 27 -11.06 -25.83 -28.95
C GLN A 27 -11.69 -24.52 -28.46
N LEU A 28 -11.54 -24.20 -27.15
CA LEU A 28 -12.03 -22.95 -26.61
C LEU A 28 -11.39 -21.73 -27.30
N HIS A 29 -10.10 -21.82 -27.64
CA HIS A 29 -9.40 -20.77 -28.36
C HIS A 29 -9.90 -20.63 -29.80
N GLN A 30 -10.06 -21.73 -30.54
CA GLN A 30 -10.58 -21.75 -31.92
C GLN A 30 -11.98 -21.17 -32.01
N HIS A 31 -12.84 -21.44 -31.02
CA HIS A 31 -14.20 -20.90 -30.97
C HIS A 31 -14.31 -19.50 -30.35
N GLY A 32 -13.16 -18.84 -30.05
CA GLY A 32 -13.15 -17.48 -29.46
C GLY A 32 -13.76 -17.36 -28.05
N LEU A 33 -13.90 -18.48 -27.32
CA LEU A 33 -14.51 -18.54 -25.99
C LEU A 33 -13.54 -18.15 -24.89
N LEU A 34 -12.24 -18.08 -25.18
CA LEU A 34 -11.23 -17.65 -24.20
C LEU A 34 -11.13 -16.12 -24.15
N ARG A 35 -11.32 -15.56 -22.97
CA ARG A 35 -11.09 -14.13 -22.72
C ARG A 35 -9.65 -13.89 -22.27
N GLY A 36 -8.93 -13.02 -23.00
CA GLY A 36 -7.59 -12.60 -22.63
C GLY A 36 -7.57 -11.90 -21.26
N SER A 37 -6.67 -12.34 -20.40
CA SER A 37 -6.38 -11.64 -19.14
C SER A 37 -5.54 -10.39 -19.42
N PHE A 38 -5.70 -9.37 -18.59
CA PHE A 38 -4.89 -8.16 -18.68
C PHE A 38 -3.41 -8.48 -18.46
N ARG A 39 -2.58 -8.08 -19.42
CA ARG A 39 -1.12 -8.04 -19.34
C ARG A 39 -0.66 -6.63 -19.68
N PRO A 40 0.12 -5.96 -18.84
CA PRO A 40 0.75 -4.69 -19.19
C PRO A 40 1.74 -4.86 -20.34
N ARG A 41 2.19 -3.75 -20.92
CA ARG A 41 3.30 -3.73 -21.89
C ARG A 41 4.61 -4.26 -21.27
N ASP A 42 5.52 -4.77 -22.09
CA ASP A 42 6.69 -5.50 -21.64
C ASP A 42 7.63 -4.67 -20.74
N SER A 43 7.77 -3.35 -20.98
CA SER A 43 8.53 -2.47 -20.09
C SER A 43 7.94 -2.40 -18.68
N VAL A 44 6.61 -2.38 -18.54
CA VAL A 44 5.95 -2.44 -17.22
C VAL A 44 6.07 -3.84 -16.61
N VAL A 45 6.11 -4.90 -17.42
CA VAL A 45 6.38 -6.27 -16.92
C VAL A 45 7.79 -6.36 -16.34
N ARG A 46 8.82 -5.76 -16.98
CA ARG A 46 10.18 -5.66 -16.45
C ARG A 46 10.19 -4.88 -15.13
N LEU A 47 9.59 -3.70 -15.09
CA LEU A 47 9.46 -2.89 -13.89
C LEU A 47 8.84 -3.68 -12.74
N ARG A 48 7.76 -4.41 -13.01
CA ARG A 48 7.09 -5.30 -12.04
C ARG A 48 8.03 -6.40 -11.54
N ALA A 49 8.82 -7.00 -12.41
CA ALA A 49 9.75 -8.08 -12.04
C ALA A 49 10.81 -7.57 -11.07
N TYR A 50 11.45 -6.43 -11.36
CA TYR A 50 12.45 -5.82 -10.47
C TYR A 50 11.85 -5.38 -9.14
N LEU A 51 10.68 -4.73 -9.14
CA LEU A 51 10.01 -4.33 -7.90
C LEU A 51 9.65 -5.51 -7.01
N ARG A 52 9.13 -6.60 -7.58
CA ARG A 52 8.79 -7.80 -6.82
C ARG A 52 10.04 -8.52 -6.30
N HIS A 53 11.14 -8.46 -7.04
CA HIS A 53 12.42 -8.99 -6.57
C HIS A 53 12.97 -8.15 -5.42
N ARG A 54 12.95 -6.82 -5.57
CA ARG A 54 13.31 -5.87 -4.52
C ARG A 54 12.52 -6.10 -3.23
N GLU A 55 11.20 -6.25 -3.33
CA GLU A 55 10.34 -6.54 -2.16
C GLU A 55 10.79 -7.79 -1.41
N ARG A 56 11.11 -8.87 -2.13
CA ARG A 56 11.63 -10.10 -1.50
C ARG A 56 12.97 -9.88 -0.79
N LEU A 57 13.87 -9.09 -1.38
CA LEU A 57 15.14 -8.77 -0.74
C LEU A 57 14.96 -7.96 0.54
N VAL A 58 14.01 -7.02 0.55
CA VAL A 58 13.61 -6.27 1.76
C VAL A 58 13.02 -7.20 2.81
N ASP A 59 12.17 -8.17 2.42
CA ASP A 59 11.62 -9.16 3.35
C ASP A 59 12.73 -10.06 3.95
N TYR A 60 13.73 -10.44 3.16
CA TYR A 60 14.89 -11.20 3.67
C TYR A 60 15.74 -10.35 4.63
N ALA A 61 15.98 -9.08 4.29
CA ALA A 61 16.66 -8.15 5.19
C ALA A 61 15.93 -8.02 6.53
N ALA A 62 14.60 -7.96 6.51
CA ALA A 62 13.79 -7.89 7.73
C ALA A 62 13.96 -9.13 8.63
N ALA A 63 14.13 -10.32 8.07
CA ALA A 63 14.45 -11.52 8.85
C ALA A 63 15.80 -11.39 9.58
N HIS A 64 16.82 -10.84 8.92
CA HIS A 64 18.14 -10.62 9.54
C HIS A 64 18.10 -9.55 10.63
N ILE A 65 17.24 -8.53 10.52
CA ILE A 65 16.98 -7.57 11.61
C ILE A 65 16.48 -8.30 12.87
N GLN A 66 15.54 -9.24 12.70
CA GLN A 66 15.04 -10.04 13.81
C GLN A 66 16.11 -10.94 14.42
N HIS A 67 17.01 -11.50 13.58
CA HIS A 67 18.14 -12.30 14.05
C HIS A 67 19.15 -11.44 14.83
N MET A 68 19.49 -10.23 14.37
CA MET A 68 20.33 -9.28 15.12
C MET A 68 19.69 -8.95 16.48
N GLN A 69 18.40 -8.63 16.51
CA GLN A 69 17.67 -8.36 17.73
C GLN A 69 17.73 -9.54 18.70
N LYS A 70 17.50 -10.78 18.20
CA LYS A 70 17.58 -11.99 19.02
C LYS A 70 18.97 -12.20 19.60
N ALA A 71 20.03 -12.02 18.81
CA ALA A 71 21.40 -12.15 19.30
C ALA A 71 21.73 -11.14 20.41
N LEU A 72 21.33 -9.87 20.22
CA LEU A 72 21.47 -8.82 21.27
C LEU A 72 20.70 -9.20 22.54
N MET A 73 19.47 -9.68 22.43
CA MET A 73 18.68 -10.11 23.60
C MET A 73 19.33 -11.30 24.33
N GLN A 74 19.91 -12.25 23.60
CA GLN A 74 20.62 -13.40 24.18
C GLN A 74 21.90 -12.99 24.94
N MET A 75 22.49 -11.84 24.57
CA MET A 75 23.58 -11.22 25.31
C MET A 75 23.10 -10.34 26.49
N ASN A 76 21.80 -10.30 26.77
CA ASN A 76 21.16 -9.37 27.70
C ASN A 76 21.33 -7.88 27.31
N VAL A 77 21.64 -7.58 26.04
CA VAL A 77 21.77 -6.22 25.52
C VAL A 77 20.39 -5.71 25.09
N GLN A 78 19.88 -4.71 25.82
CA GLN A 78 18.51 -4.19 25.67
C GLN A 78 18.40 -3.03 24.67
N LEU A 79 19.26 -3.00 23.65
CA LEU A 79 19.38 -1.90 22.69
C LEU A 79 18.04 -1.53 22.01
N HIS A 80 17.21 -2.53 21.72
CA HIS A 80 15.90 -2.34 21.07
C HIS A 80 14.85 -1.61 21.93
N HIS A 81 15.09 -1.43 23.21
CA HIS A 81 14.23 -0.64 24.10
C HIS A 81 14.61 0.85 24.13
N VAL A 82 15.88 1.16 23.83
CA VAL A 82 16.42 2.53 23.93
C VAL A 82 16.63 3.20 22.58
N VAL A 83 16.64 2.45 21.47
CA VAL A 83 16.65 2.99 20.12
C VAL A 83 15.34 2.67 19.41
N THR A 84 14.82 3.60 18.63
CA THR A 84 13.58 3.41 17.88
C THR A 84 13.71 2.30 16.83
N ASP A 85 14.91 2.16 16.28
CA ASP A 85 15.23 1.21 15.23
C ASP A 85 16.69 0.77 15.36
N ILE A 86 16.93 -0.53 15.52
CA ILE A 86 18.30 -1.08 15.62
C ILE A 86 19.09 -0.96 14.30
N THR A 87 18.41 -0.78 13.17
CA THR A 87 19.03 -0.52 11.86
C THR A 87 19.27 0.97 11.61
N GLY A 88 18.88 1.83 12.53
CA GLY A 88 19.20 3.24 12.52
C GLY A 88 20.69 3.49 12.82
N LEU A 89 21.13 4.73 12.64
CA LEU A 89 22.55 5.10 12.74
C LEU A 89 23.19 4.66 14.06
N THR A 90 22.55 4.93 15.19
CA THR A 90 23.03 4.53 16.53
C THR A 90 23.09 3.02 16.66
N GLY A 91 22.00 2.31 16.35
CA GLY A 91 21.93 0.86 16.51
C GLY A 91 22.94 0.12 15.64
N MET A 92 23.14 0.53 14.39
CA MET A 92 24.11 -0.07 13.49
C MET A 92 25.55 0.19 13.91
N ARG A 93 25.88 1.40 14.38
CA ARG A 93 27.23 1.71 14.89
C ARG A 93 27.56 0.85 16.12
N ILE A 94 26.66 0.75 17.07
CA ILE A 94 26.81 -0.07 18.27
C ILE A 94 26.95 -1.56 17.88
N SER A 95 26.05 -2.09 17.04
CA SER A 95 26.10 -3.49 16.63
C SER A 95 27.41 -3.85 15.92
N ARG A 96 27.91 -2.98 15.06
CA ARG A 96 29.20 -3.16 14.37
C ARG A 96 30.38 -3.08 15.34
N ALA A 97 30.35 -2.19 16.33
CA ALA A 97 31.37 -2.08 17.34
C ALA A 97 31.43 -3.34 18.24
N ILE A 98 30.25 -3.88 18.62
CA ILE A 98 30.17 -5.16 19.36
C ILE A 98 30.81 -6.30 18.57
N VAL A 99 30.48 -6.42 17.27
CA VAL A 99 31.06 -7.45 16.36
C VAL A 99 32.58 -7.25 16.19
N ALA A 100 33.06 -6.01 16.24
CA ALA A 100 34.48 -5.67 16.20
C ALA A 100 35.25 -5.94 17.52
N GLY A 101 34.54 -6.40 18.58
CA GLY A 101 35.13 -6.76 19.86
C GLY A 101 35.09 -5.65 20.93
N ASN A 102 34.41 -4.53 20.67
CA ASN A 102 34.19 -3.53 21.68
C ASN A 102 32.95 -3.91 22.52
N HIS A 103 33.16 -4.17 23.80
CA HIS A 103 32.10 -4.58 24.75
C HIS A 103 32.00 -3.63 25.95
N ALA A 104 32.70 -2.49 25.91
CA ALA A 104 32.66 -1.47 26.99
C ALA A 104 31.39 -0.60 26.80
N PRO A 105 30.41 -0.66 27.73
CA PRO A 105 29.14 0.08 27.57
C PRO A 105 29.33 1.59 27.43
N GLU A 106 30.35 2.15 28.08
CA GLU A 106 30.70 3.59 28.05
C GLU A 106 31.06 3.98 26.59
N GLN A 107 32.00 3.25 25.97
CA GLN A 107 32.45 3.53 24.62
C GLN A 107 31.35 3.25 23.57
N LEU A 108 30.53 2.24 23.80
CA LEU A 108 29.42 1.92 22.93
C LEU A 108 28.32 2.99 22.97
N ALA A 109 28.10 3.63 24.13
CA ALA A 109 27.11 4.69 24.27
C ALA A 109 27.52 5.98 23.53
N GLU A 110 28.81 6.25 23.34
CA GLU A 110 29.32 7.38 22.56
C GLU A 110 28.86 7.36 21.08
N PHE A 111 28.51 6.19 20.54
CA PHE A 111 27.93 6.09 19.19
C PHE A 111 26.53 6.65 19.06
N ARG A 112 25.95 7.21 20.14
CA ARG A 112 24.64 7.85 20.15
C ARG A 112 24.58 9.00 19.13
N ASP A 113 23.62 8.96 18.23
CA ASP A 113 23.29 10.10 17.35
C ASP A 113 22.46 11.14 18.15
N ARG A 114 22.69 12.43 17.85
CA ARG A 114 21.96 13.55 18.51
C ARG A 114 20.45 13.48 18.40
N ARG A 115 19.92 12.77 17.39
CA ARG A 115 18.47 12.56 17.17
C ARG A 115 17.91 11.41 18.00
N CYS A 116 18.75 10.66 18.71
CA CYS A 116 18.29 9.60 19.60
C CYS A 116 17.62 10.21 20.83
N HIS A 117 16.41 9.77 21.14
CA HIS A 117 15.65 10.28 22.28
C HIS A 117 16.21 9.83 23.64
N ALA A 118 16.75 8.61 23.73
CA ALA A 118 17.37 8.11 24.94
C ALA A 118 18.67 8.87 25.25
N SER A 119 18.96 9.09 26.55
CA SER A 119 20.22 9.65 26.97
C SER A 119 21.37 8.66 26.80
N GLU A 120 22.60 9.16 26.85
CA GLU A 120 23.80 8.32 26.79
C GLU A 120 23.85 7.34 27.96
N ASP A 121 23.52 7.80 29.19
CA ASP A 121 23.43 6.94 30.34
C ASP A 121 22.41 5.82 30.19
N THR A 122 21.23 6.13 29.68
CA THR A 122 20.19 5.12 29.42
C THR A 122 20.65 4.08 28.37
N ILE A 123 21.38 4.51 27.37
CA ILE A 123 21.96 3.60 26.36
C ILE A 123 23.07 2.77 26.98
N ARG A 124 23.95 3.36 27.80
CA ARG A 124 25.02 2.66 28.50
C ARG A 124 24.46 1.56 29.40
N GLU A 125 23.43 1.84 30.19
CA GLU A 125 22.78 0.83 31.06
C GLU A 125 22.16 -0.32 30.22
N ALA A 126 21.54 -0.03 29.07
CA ALA A 126 20.97 -1.03 28.17
C ALA A 126 22.01 -1.89 27.50
N LEU A 127 23.28 -1.48 27.49
CA LEU A 127 24.41 -2.18 26.89
C LEU A 127 25.17 -3.06 27.87
N ILE A 128 24.79 -3.11 29.16
CA ILE A 128 25.37 -4.04 30.11
C ILE A 128 24.89 -5.45 29.80
N GLY A 129 25.80 -6.28 29.28
CA GLY A 129 25.48 -7.63 28.82
C GLY A 129 26.62 -8.62 29.05
N ASN A 130 26.46 -9.86 28.58
CA ASN A 130 27.42 -10.95 28.77
C ASN A 130 28.29 -11.27 27.55
N TYR A 131 28.03 -10.69 26.40
CA TYR A 131 28.80 -10.76 25.13
C TYR A 131 29.44 -12.12 24.81
N ARG A 132 28.67 -13.21 24.98
CA ARG A 132 29.17 -14.57 24.73
C ARG A 132 29.58 -14.74 23.27
N PRO A 133 30.70 -15.43 22.99
CA PRO A 133 31.23 -15.54 21.63
C PRO A 133 30.24 -16.11 20.61
N GLU A 134 29.42 -17.09 21.00
CA GLU A 134 28.39 -17.69 20.14
C GLU A 134 27.28 -16.69 19.76
N HIS A 135 26.93 -15.76 20.62
CA HIS A 135 25.91 -14.73 20.34
C HIS A 135 26.48 -13.58 19.52
N VAL A 136 27.75 -13.18 19.79
CA VAL A 136 28.47 -12.21 18.96
C VAL A 136 28.67 -12.77 17.55
N PHE A 137 28.99 -14.07 17.42
CA PHE A 137 29.06 -14.75 16.13
C PHE A 137 27.73 -14.70 15.38
N ALA A 138 26.61 -15.02 16.06
CA ALA A 138 25.27 -14.94 15.45
C ALA A 138 24.90 -13.52 15.03
N LEU A 139 25.25 -12.49 15.83
CA LEU A 139 25.06 -11.08 15.49
C LEU A 139 25.86 -10.71 14.23
N ARG A 140 27.12 -11.13 14.13
CA ARG A 140 27.99 -10.91 12.97
C ARG A 140 27.37 -11.47 11.70
N GLN A 141 26.94 -12.73 11.73
CA GLN A 141 26.34 -13.40 10.58
C GLN A 141 25.07 -12.67 10.11
N ALA A 142 24.19 -12.28 11.06
CA ALA A 142 22.97 -11.56 10.74
C ALA A 142 23.25 -10.17 10.16
N LEU A 143 24.25 -9.46 10.67
CA LEU A 143 24.66 -8.14 10.22
C LEU A 143 25.25 -8.20 8.79
N GLU A 144 26.16 -9.12 8.52
CA GLU A 144 26.76 -9.33 7.19
C GLU A 144 25.69 -9.65 6.13
N LEU A 145 24.77 -10.56 6.45
CA LEU A 145 23.67 -10.91 5.53
C LEU A 145 22.70 -9.74 5.33
N TYR A 146 22.42 -8.96 6.36
CA TYR A 146 21.65 -7.71 6.22
C TYR A 146 22.35 -6.75 5.26
N ASP A 147 23.65 -6.50 5.42
CA ASP A 147 24.43 -5.60 4.56
C ASP A 147 24.43 -6.09 3.10
N VAL A 148 24.59 -7.39 2.86
CA VAL A 148 24.49 -7.98 1.52
C VAL A 148 23.11 -7.71 0.90
N HIS A 149 22.03 -7.89 1.66
CA HIS A 149 20.69 -7.60 1.15
C HIS A 149 20.49 -6.12 0.84
N GLN A 150 21.03 -5.20 1.64
CA GLN A 150 20.97 -3.77 1.35
C GLN A 150 21.68 -3.42 0.03
N VAL A 151 22.83 -3.99 -0.24
CA VAL A 151 23.54 -3.83 -1.51
C VAL A 151 22.67 -4.33 -2.68
N LYS A 152 22.05 -5.51 -2.55
CA LYS A 152 21.18 -6.07 -3.59
C LYS A 152 19.90 -5.28 -3.79
N VAL A 153 19.34 -4.69 -2.75
CA VAL A 153 18.20 -3.75 -2.84
C VAL A 153 18.61 -2.51 -3.65
N ALA A 154 19.80 -1.94 -3.38
CA ALA A 154 20.32 -0.79 -4.12
C ALA A 154 20.59 -1.11 -5.61
N GLU A 155 21.04 -2.33 -5.93
CA GLU A 155 21.16 -2.80 -7.32
C GLU A 155 19.78 -2.82 -8.01
N CYS A 156 18.74 -3.34 -7.34
CA CYS A 156 17.38 -3.31 -7.87
C CYS A 156 16.87 -1.88 -8.07
N ASP A 157 17.21 -0.95 -7.17
CA ASP A 157 16.81 0.46 -7.31
C ASP A 157 17.37 1.06 -8.60
N ARG A 158 18.63 0.78 -8.95
CA ARG A 158 19.24 1.23 -10.21
C ARG A 158 18.52 0.67 -11.44
N GLU A 159 18.19 -0.61 -11.44
CA GLU A 159 17.46 -1.24 -12.55
C GLU A 159 16.04 -0.66 -12.69
N ILE A 160 15.36 -0.39 -11.57
CA ILE A 160 14.04 0.24 -11.56
C ILE A 160 14.12 1.66 -12.12
N GLU A 161 15.12 2.44 -11.70
CA GLU A 161 15.36 3.80 -12.20
C GLU A 161 15.64 3.80 -13.69
N ALA A 162 16.49 2.89 -14.19
CA ALA A 162 16.79 2.74 -15.62
C ALA A 162 15.53 2.44 -16.45
N VAL A 163 14.69 1.49 -16.01
CA VAL A 163 13.42 1.18 -16.70
C VAL A 163 12.47 2.37 -16.68
N LEU A 164 12.40 3.14 -15.58
CA LEU A 164 11.60 4.36 -15.53
C LEU A 164 12.16 5.43 -16.49
N GLY A 165 13.48 5.54 -16.60
CA GLY A 165 14.14 6.41 -17.58
C GLY A 165 13.75 6.05 -19.02
N GLU A 166 13.79 4.76 -19.39
CA GLU A 166 13.33 4.29 -20.70
C GLU A 166 11.84 4.61 -20.95
N LEU A 167 10.99 4.42 -19.93
CA LEU A 167 9.57 4.75 -20.01
C LEU A 167 9.30 6.24 -20.20
N ASN A 168 10.16 7.07 -19.64
CA ASN A 168 10.08 8.53 -19.71
C ASN A 168 10.71 9.12 -20.98
N ALA A 169 11.58 8.40 -21.66
CA ALA A 169 12.32 8.91 -22.83
C ALA A 169 11.42 9.46 -23.96
N GLN A 170 10.18 8.95 -24.06
CA GLN A 170 9.18 9.40 -25.05
C GLN A 170 8.05 10.25 -24.42
N ARG A 171 8.22 10.69 -23.17
CA ARG A 171 7.22 11.48 -22.46
C ARG A 171 7.66 12.94 -22.38
N VAL A 172 6.70 13.83 -22.49
CA VAL A 172 6.92 15.25 -22.23
C VAL A 172 6.72 15.49 -20.73
N THR A 173 7.74 16.06 -20.08
CA THR A 173 7.60 16.46 -18.68
C THR A 173 6.53 17.56 -18.59
N PRO A 174 5.59 17.48 -17.64
CA PRO A 174 4.59 18.51 -17.47
C PRO A 174 5.24 19.89 -17.21
N ASP A 175 4.72 20.96 -17.81
CA ASP A 175 5.19 22.32 -17.60
C ASP A 175 4.94 22.81 -16.16
N ALA A 176 3.89 22.29 -15.52
CA ALA A 176 3.57 22.64 -14.14
C ALA A 176 4.62 22.08 -13.17
N PRO A 177 5.11 22.86 -12.20
CA PRO A 177 6.05 22.37 -11.20
C PRO A 177 5.41 21.29 -10.32
N LEU A 178 6.25 20.37 -9.82
CA LEU A 178 5.80 19.38 -8.83
C LEU A 178 5.18 20.09 -7.61
N PRO A 179 3.99 19.70 -7.17
CA PRO A 179 3.37 20.25 -5.96
C PRO A 179 4.24 20.03 -4.72
N ALA A 180 3.93 20.71 -3.61
CA ALA A 180 4.67 20.52 -2.35
C ALA A 180 4.64 19.05 -1.89
N VAL A 181 5.73 18.60 -1.28
CA VAL A 181 5.87 17.23 -0.76
C VAL A 181 4.95 17.05 0.45
N ARG A 182 4.10 16.02 0.44
CA ARG A 182 3.18 15.70 1.53
C ARG A 182 3.69 14.64 2.51
N HIS A 183 4.67 13.85 2.09
CA HIS A 183 5.15 12.70 2.86
C HIS A 183 6.66 12.73 2.95
N ALA A 184 7.19 12.49 4.15
CA ALA A 184 8.60 12.18 4.30
C ALA A 184 8.92 10.85 3.60
N LYS A 185 10.15 10.71 3.10
CA LYS A 185 10.64 9.48 2.49
C LYS A 185 10.59 8.35 3.52
N GLY A 186 9.98 7.22 3.16
CA GLY A 186 9.93 6.03 4.00
C GLY A 186 11.26 5.27 3.98
N GLN A 187 11.55 4.53 5.06
CA GLN A 187 12.81 3.79 5.23
C GLN A 187 13.09 2.78 4.10
N ASN A 188 12.06 2.11 3.59
CA ASN A 188 12.18 1.09 2.53
C ASN A 188 11.85 1.62 1.13
N GLU A 189 11.78 2.94 0.95
CA GLU A 189 11.59 3.53 -0.37
C GLU A 189 12.88 3.48 -1.19
N PRO A 190 12.78 3.39 -2.54
CA PRO A 190 13.94 3.43 -3.42
C PRO A 190 14.84 4.64 -3.19
N THR A 191 16.13 4.50 -3.47
CA THR A 191 17.13 5.54 -3.21
C THR A 191 17.01 6.76 -4.12
N PHE A 192 16.46 6.61 -5.33
CA PHE A 192 16.27 7.69 -6.32
C PHE A 192 14.94 8.45 -6.12
N ASP A 193 14.73 9.52 -6.85
CA ASP A 193 13.49 10.31 -6.81
C ASP A 193 12.37 9.65 -7.63
N VAL A 194 11.69 8.71 -6.99
CA VAL A 194 10.51 8.00 -7.54
C VAL A 194 9.40 8.97 -7.93
N ARG A 195 9.22 10.06 -7.16
CA ARG A 195 8.12 10.99 -7.38
C ARG A 195 8.29 11.79 -8.66
N ALA A 196 9.50 12.34 -8.89
CA ALA A 196 9.83 13.06 -10.11
C ALA A 196 9.72 12.14 -11.35
N ALA A 197 10.27 10.93 -11.27
CA ALA A 197 10.18 9.94 -12.35
C ALA A 197 8.72 9.59 -12.71
N LEU A 198 7.86 9.40 -11.70
CA LEU A 198 6.43 9.12 -11.91
C LEU A 198 5.67 10.34 -12.42
N TYR A 199 6.03 11.54 -12.01
CA TYR A 199 5.41 12.77 -12.50
C TYR A 199 5.60 12.92 -14.02
N THR A 200 6.81 12.69 -14.51
CA THR A 200 7.10 12.67 -15.94
C THR A 200 6.32 11.55 -16.65
N LEU A 201 6.29 10.34 -16.07
CA LEU A 201 5.61 9.19 -16.69
C LEU A 201 4.10 9.39 -16.82
N LEU A 202 3.47 9.92 -15.77
CA LEU A 202 2.00 9.93 -15.63
C LEU A 202 1.37 11.28 -15.98
N GLY A 203 2.18 12.34 -16.11
CA GLY A 203 1.68 13.70 -16.31
C GLY A 203 0.97 14.30 -15.09
N ALA A 204 1.01 13.62 -13.95
CA ALA A 204 0.31 14.02 -12.73
C ALA A 204 0.98 13.44 -11.48
N ASP A 205 0.97 14.20 -10.38
CA ASP A 205 1.48 13.73 -9.09
C ASP A 205 0.40 13.00 -8.28
N LEU A 206 0.32 11.69 -8.44
CA LEU A 206 -0.66 10.86 -7.73
C LEU A 206 -0.38 10.77 -6.22
N SER A 207 0.81 11.18 -5.74
CA SER A 207 1.10 11.24 -4.31
C SER A 207 0.28 12.32 -3.58
N GLN A 208 -0.37 13.21 -4.32
CA GLN A 208 -1.33 14.17 -3.78
C GLN A 208 -2.66 13.51 -3.34
N ILE A 209 -2.94 12.29 -3.76
CA ILE A 209 -4.07 11.51 -3.26
C ILE A 209 -3.70 10.98 -1.88
N HIS A 210 -4.46 11.34 -0.85
CA HIS A 210 -4.24 10.84 0.50
C HIS A 210 -4.22 9.31 0.53
N GLY A 211 -3.23 8.75 1.22
CA GLY A 211 -2.97 7.31 1.28
C GLY A 211 -2.03 6.77 0.20
N PHE A 212 -1.62 7.60 -0.77
CA PHE A 212 -0.64 7.25 -1.77
C PHE A 212 0.69 7.97 -1.49
N GLY A 213 1.73 7.22 -1.13
CA GLY A 213 3.11 7.70 -1.21
C GLY A 213 3.69 7.40 -2.59
N PRO A 214 4.80 8.05 -2.99
CA PRO A 214 5.45 7.81 -4.28
C PRO A 214 5.73 6.34 -4.56
N TYR A 215 6.25 5.61 -3.58
CA TYR A 215 6.52 4.18 -3.71
C TYR A 215 5.25 3.34 -3.86
N THR A 216 4.15 3.71 -3.18
CA THR A 216 2.86 3.04 -3.38
C THR A 216 2.34 3.24 -4.81
N VAL A 217 2.47 4.46 -5.35
CA VAL A 217 2.10 4.76 -6.74
C VAL A 217 2.93 3.94 -7.71
N LEU A 218 4.26 3.88 -7.53
CA LEU A 218 5.17 3.06 -8.35
C LEU A 218 4.73 1.59 -8.39
N ARG A 219 4.43 1.01 -7.22
CA ARG A 219 3.95 -0.38 -7.12
C ARG A 219 2.60 -0.57 -7.81
N LEU A 220 1.68 0.39 -7.69
CA LEU A 220 0.38 0.34 -8.38
C LEU A 220 0.56 0.41 -9.91
N VAL A 221 1.43 1.29 -10.40
CA VAL A 221 1.75 1.40 -11.84
C VAL A 221 2.38 0.12 -12.35
N ALA A 222 3.30 -0.48 -11.61
CA ALA A 222 3.90 -1.76 -11.98
C ALA A 222 2.87 -2.91 -12.07
N GLU A 223 1.84 -2.90 -11.24
CA GLU A 223 0.79 -3.93 -11.26
C GLU A 223 -0.34 -3.64 -12.26
N CYS A 224 -0.72 -2.38 -12.44
CA CYS A 224 -1.86 -1.99 -13.27
C CYS A 224 -1.45 -1.44 -14.66
N GLY A 225 -0.18 -1.05 -14.83
CA GLY A 225 0.24 -0.25 -15.99
C GLY A 225 -0.09 1.24 -15.80
N ASP A 226 0.37 2.02 -16.76
CA ASP A 226 0.14 3.46 -16.87
C ASP A 226 -0.99 3.82 -17.83
N ASP A 227 -1.50 2.84 -18.59
CA ASP A 227 -2.62 2.99 -19.55
C ASP A 227 -3.91 2.38 -19.00
N MET A 228 -4.88 3.25 -18.71
CA MET A 228 -6.21 2.84 -18.24
C MET A 228 -7.22 2.60 -19.36
N THR A 229 -6.85 2.72 -20.64
CA THR A 229 -7.76 2.53 -21.78
C THR A 229 -8.30 1.10 -21.88
N LYS A 230 -7.57 0.14 -21.33
CA LYS A 230 -7.97 -1.28 -21.26
C LYS A 230 -9.26 -1.51 -20.46
N TRP A 231 -9.62 -0.57 -19.60
CA TRP A 231 -10.87 -0.61 -18.85
C TRP A 231 -11.77 0.55 -19.30
N PRO A 232 -12.92 0.28 -19.93
CA PRO A 232 -13.81 1.34 -20.42
C PRO A 232 -14.27 2.31 -19.34
N THR A 233 -14.43 1.83 -18.09
CA THR A 233 -14.84 2.67 -16.95
C THR A 233 -14.14 2.25 -15.67
N ALA A 234 -14.13 3.16 -14.68
CA ALA A 234 -13.66 2.84 -13.32
C ALA A 234 -14.39 1.65 -12.67
N LYS A 235 -15.64 1.37 -13.09
CA LYS A 235 -16.39 0.18 -12.63
C LYS A 235 -15.73 -1.11 -13.12
N HIS A 236 -15.30 -1.17 -14.38
CA HIS A 236 -14.59 -2.32 -14.95
C HIS A 236 -13.23 -2.50 -14.25
N PHE A 237 -12.48 -1.41 -14.04
CA PHE A 237 -11.21 -1.46 -13.31
C PHE A 237 -11.38 -1.97 -11.88
N THR A 238 -12.33 -1.44 -11.11
CA THR A 238 -12.58 -1.91 -9.74
C THR A 238 -13.13 -3.34 -9.68
N SER A 239 -13.83 -3.79 -10.71
CA SER A 239 -14.25 -5.19 -10.84
C SER A 239 -13.07 -6.12 -11.12
N TRP A 240 -12.14 -5.71 -11.99
CA TRP A 240 -10.90 -6.44 -12.24
C TRP A 240 -10.07 -6.58 -10.96
N LEU A 241 -9.96 -5.51 -10.15
CA LEU A 241 -9.32 -5.54 -8.84
C LEU A 241 -10.08 -6.36 -7.79
N SER A 242 -11.27 -6.91 -8.11
CA SER A 242 -12.13 -7.59 -7.14
C SER A 242 -12.54 -6.71 -5.94
N LEU A 243 -12.60 -5.40 -6.13
CA LEU A 243 -13.07 -4.42 -5.14
C LEU A 243 -14.54 -4.03 -5.35
N ALA A 244 -15.14 -4.39 -6.49
CA ALA A 244 -16.56 -4.21 -6.74
C ALA A 244 -17.39 -5.31 -6.06
N PRO A 245 -18.57 -4.99 -5.53
CA PRO A 245 -19.47 -6.00 -4.97
C PRO A 245 -19.96 -6.93 -6.07
N GLY A 246 -19.92 -8.24 -5.80
CA GLY A 246 -20.53 -9.28 -6.64
C GLY A 246 -21.97 -9.50 -6.23
N ASN A 247 -22.88 -8.61 -6.63
CA ASN A 247 -24.28 -8.69 -6.24
C ASN A 247 -24.94 -9.96 -6.79
N LYS A 248 -25.50 -10.76 -5.90
CA LYS A 248 -26.39 -11.87 -6.24
C LYS A 248 -27.82 -11.40 -5.94
N ILE A 249 -28.65 -11.35 -6.96
CA ILE A 249 -30.04 -10.90 -6.85
C ILE A 249 -30.94 -12.05 -7.30
N SER A 250 -32.01 -12.32 -6.55
CA SER A 250 -33.07 -13.25 -6.91
C SER A 250 -34.40 -12.64 -6.50
N GLY A 251 -35.41 -12.70 -7.39
CA GLY A 251 -36.73 -12.14 -7.14
C GLY A 251 -36.69 -10.64 -6.74
N GLY A 252 -35.79 -9.85 -7.33
CA GLY A 252 -35.61 -8.43 -6.97
C GLY A 252 -34.91 -8.18 -5.64
N ARG A 253 -34.58 -9.21 -4.85
CA ARG A 253 -33.91 -9.09 -3.54
C ARG A 253 -32.40 -9.34 -3.65
N LEU A 254 -31.61 -8.48 -3.00
CA LEU A 254 -30.16 -8.63 -2.91
C LEU A 254 -29.81 -9.72 -1.89
N LEU A 255 -29.41 -10.91 -2.37
CA LEU A 255 -29.02 -12.05 -1.53
C LEU A 255 -27.60 -11.90 -0.96
N SER A 256 -26.68 -11.30 -1.73
CA SER A 256 -25.30 -11.10 -1.31
C SER A 256 -24.65 -9.97 -2.09
N SER A 257 -23.81 -9.19 -1.41
CA SER A 257 -22.95 -8.16 -2.02
C SER A 257 -21.45 -8.39 -1.72
N LYS A 258 -21.07 -9.64 -1.42
CA LYS A 258 -19.68 -9.99 -1.12
C LYS A 258 -18.79 -9.73 -2.34
N THR A 259 -17.62 -9.14 -2.13
CA THR A 259 -16.58 -9.04 -3.15
C THR A 259 -15.93 -10.40 -3.39
N ARG A 260 -15.41 -10.63 -4.60
CA ARG A 260 -14.65 -11.85 -4.91
C ARG A 260 -13.36 -11.89 -4.08
N ARG A 261 -12.91 -13.09 -3.70
CA ARG A 261 -11.56 -13.29 -3.17
C ARG A 261 -10.54 -12.99 -4.27
N SER A 262 -9.46 -12.35 -3.92
CA SER A 262 -8.41 -11.96 -4.87
C SER A 262 -7.04 -12.04 -4.21
N SER A 263 -6.07 -12.56 -4.93
CA SER A 263 -4.63 -12.50 -4.63
C SER A 263 -3.93 -11.35 -5.38
N ASN A 264 -4.70 -10.43 -5.97
CA ASN A 264 -4.16 -9.31 -6.74
C ASN A 264 -3.38 -8.34 -5.82
N ARG A 265 -2.10 -8.13 -6.12
CA ARG A 265 -1.19 -7.28 -5.33
C ARG A 265 -1.63 -5.81 -5.31
N ALA A 266 -2.12 -5.26 -6.42
CA ALA A 266 -2.65 -3.90 -6.44
C ALA A 266 -3.83 -3.74 -5.48
N THR A 267 -4.69 -4.76 -5.36
CA THR A 267 -5.78 -4.78 -4.38
C THR A 267 -5.27 -4.78 -2.94
N ALA A 268 -4.19 -5.52 -2.65
CA ALA A 268 -3.56 -5.53 -1.33
C ALA A 268 -2.99 -4.14 -0.98
N LEU A 269 -2.27 -3.51 -1.92
CA LEU A 269 -1.75 -2.14 -1.76
C LEU A 269 -2.85 -1.13 -1.46
N LEU A 270 -3.93 -1.16 -2.22
CA LEU A 270 -5.07 -0.26 -2.03
C LEU A 270 -5.78 -0.49 -0.68
N ARG A 271 -5.81 -1.72 -0.17
CA ARG A 271 -6.35 -2.02 1.15
C ARG A 271 -5.45 -1.49 2.27
N ILE A 272 -4.14 -1.60 2.14
CA ILE A 272 -3.18 -1.01 3.09
C ILE A 272 -3.33 0.51 3.10
N ALA A 273 -3.38 1.15 1.94
CA ALA A 273 -3.62 2.58 1.81
C ALA A 273 -4.96 3.00 2.46
N ALA A 274 -6.02 2.20 2.30
CA ALA A 274 -7.31 2.46 2.91
C ALA A 274 -7.29 2.39 4.44
N VAL A 275 -6.51 1.47 5.03
CA VAL A 275 -6.32 1.40 6.49
C VAL A 275 -5.60 2.65 7.00
N ASN A 276 -4.54 3.09 6.32
CA ASN A 276 -3.77 4.28 6.69
C ASN A 276 -4.62 5.55 6.60
N ILE A 277 -5.44 5.69 5.56
CA ILE A 277 -6.38 6.80 5.42
C ILE A 277 -7.36 6.87 6.59
N GLY A 278 -7.77 5.77 7.16
CA GLY A 278 -8.68 5.74 8.32
C GLY A 278 -8.18 6.56 9.52
N LYS A 279 -6.86 6.78 9.62
CA LYS A 279 -6.20 7.57 10.67
C LYS A 279 -6.08 9.06 10.33
N THR A 280 -6.46 9.49 9.12
CA THR A 280 -6.25 10.87 8.64
C THR A 280 -7.51 11.73 8.81
N GLN A 281 -7.31 13.06 8.91
CA GLN A 281 -8.38 14.06 8.94
C GLN A 281 -8.77 14.50 7.53
N THR A 282 -9.15 13.55 6.69
CA THR A 282 -9.55 13.73 5.30
C THR A 282 -10.99 13.28 5.09
N ALA A 283 -11.61 13.70 3.99
CA ALA A 283 -12.95 13.22 3.62
C ALA A 283 -13.02 11.69 3.46
N LEU A 284 -11.95 11.07 2.92
CA LEU A 284 -11.87 9.61 2.81
C LEU A 284 -11.65 8.95 4.18
N GLY A 285 -10.92 9.59 5.10
CA GLY A 285 -10.76 9.13 6.46
C GLY A 285 -12.08 9.15 7.23
N ALA A 286 -12.85 10.24 7.12
CA ALA A 286 -14.19 10.34 7.69
C ALA A 286 -15.14 9.28 7.10
N PHE A 287 -15.11 9.08 5.78
CA PHE A 287 -15.86 8.00 5.14
C PHE A 287 -15.50 6.62 5.70
N TYR A 288 -14.20 6.32 5.85
CA TYR A 288 -13.74 5.05 6.42
C TYR A 288 -14.25 4.86 7.84
N ARG A 289 -14.04 5.83 8.74
CA ARG A 289 -14.43 5.73 10.16
C ARG A 289 -15.94 5.53 10.30
N ARG A 290 -16.75 6.31 9.59
CA ARG A 290 -18.21 6.18 9.60
C ARG A 290 -18.68 4.81 9.10
N LEU A 291 -18.08 4.32 8.02
CA LEU A 291 -18.43 3.00 7.50
C LEU A 291 -17.97 1.87 8.42
N ALA A 292 -16.80 2.01 9.05
CA ALA A 292 -16.26 1.05 10.00
C ALA A 292 -17.15 0.92 11.25
N ALA A 293 -17.65 2.03 11.78
CA ALA A 293 -18.59 2.05 12.90
C ALA A 293 -19.90 1.34 12.57
N ARG A 294 -20.42 1.53 11.33
CA ARG A 294 -21.71 0.97 10.92
C ARG A 294 -21.65 -0.50 10.47
N THR A 295 -20.60 -0.90 9.75
CA THR A 295 -20.58 -2.20 9.04
C THR A 295 -19.35 -3.06 9.32
N GLY A 296 -18.45 -2.58 10.18
CA GLY A 296 -17.19 -3.21 10.55
C GLY A 296 -16.01 -2.84 9.67
N LYS A 297 -14.79 -2.97 10.23
CA LYS A 297 -13.52 -2.55 9.62
C LYS A 297 -13.27 -3.20 8.25
N ALA A 298 -13.51 -4.50 8.09
CA ALA A 298 -13.23 -5.23 6.85
C ALA A 298 -14.01 -4.68 5.64
N LYS A 299 -15.30 -4.33 5.83
CA LYS A 299 -16.12 -3.72 4.79
C LYS A 299 -15.68 -2.28 4.51
N ALA A 300 -15.33 -1.51 5.55
CA ALA A 300 -14.81 -0.16 5.40
C ALA A 300 -13.51 -0.11 4.60
N VAL A 301 -12.54 -1.01 4.91
CA VAL A 301 -11.29 -1.16 4.14
C VAL A 301 -11.59 -1.40 2.65
N THR A 302 -12.46 -2.37 2.35
CA THR A 302 -12.75 -2.73 0.94
C THR A 302 -13.44 -1.58 0.20
N ALA A 303 -14.39 -0.90 0.83
CA ALA A 303 -15.10 0.23 0.22
C ALA A 303 -14.19 1.44 0.01
N THR A 304 -13.30 1.74 0.96
CA THR A 304 -12.32 2.83 0.84
C THR A 304 -11.26 2.50 -0.21
N ALA A 305 -10.75 1.26 -0.24
CA ALA A 305 -9.84 0.78 -1.29
C ALA A 305 -10.47 0.93 -2.68
N ARG A 306 -11.77 0.64 -2.83
CA ARG A 306 -12.48 0.88 -4.09
C ARG A 306 -12.54 2.36 -4.47
N LYS A 307 -12.75 3.26 -3.51
CA LYS A 307 -12.71 4.71 -3.79
C LYS A 307 -11.32 5.16 -4.23
N LEU A 308 -10.27 4.68 -3.57
CA LEU A 308 -8.88 4.93 -3.98
C LEU A 308 -8.59 4.41 -5.39
N ALA A 309 -9.06 3.20 -5.73
CA ALA A 309 -8.93 2.65 -7.08
C ALA A 309 -9.63 3.53 -8.13
N ILE A 310 -10.79 4.08 -7.81
CA ILE A 310 -11.50 5.01 -8.71
C ILE A 310 -10.71 6.31 -8.89
N LEU A 311 -10.14 6.87 -7.82
CA LEU A 311 -9.29 8.06 -7.90
C LEU A 311 -8.03 7.80 -8.74
N PHE A 312 -7.36 6.66 -8.52
CA PHE A 312 -6.21 6.23 -9.32
C PHE A 312 -6.57 6.12 -10.81
N TYR A 313 -7.66 5.41 -11.13
CA TYR A 313 -8.15 5.28 -12.51
C TYR A 313 -8.44 6.64 -13.14
N ASN A 314 -9.19 7.50 -12.44
CA ASN A 314 -9.57 8.81 -12.98
C ASN A 314 -8.35 9.72 -13.18
N ALA A 315 -7.40 9.71 -12.26
CA ALA A 315 -6.18 10.50 -12.39
C ALA A 315 -5.36 10.09 -13.61
N LEU A 316 -5.21 8.79 -13.87
CA LEU A 316 -4.49 8.30 -15.06
C LEU A 316 -5.27 8.46 -16.36
N ARG A 317 -6.60 8.41 -16.31
CA ARG A 317 -7.44 8.48 -17.51
C ARG A 317 -7.76 9.89 -17.97
N PHE A 318 -7.96 10.80 -17.01
CA PHE A 318 -8.54 12.14 -17.23
C PHE A 318 -7.71 13.27 -16.62
N GLY A 319 -6.52 12.94 -16.09
CA GLY A 319 -5.67 13.88 -15.37
C GLY A 319 -6.09 14.08 -13.90
N MET A 320 -5.19 14.68 -13.14
CA MET A 320 -5.36 14.89 -11.70
C MET A 320 -6.33 16.03 -11.42
N ARG A 321 -7.53 15.69 -10.98
CA ARG A 321 -8.57 16.67 -10.56
C ARG A 321 -8.97 16.50 -9.09
N TYR A 322 -8.27 15.63 -8.38
CA TYR A 322 -8.61 15.35 -6.98
C TYR A 322 -8.10 16.46 -6.07
N VAL A 323 -9.05 17.04 -5.34
CA VAL A 323 -8.78 17.89 -4.18
C VAL A 323 -9.58 17.31 -3.01
N ASP A 324 -8.94 17.12 -1.86
CA ASP A 324 -9.64 16.62 -0.68
C ASP A 324 -10.52 17.74 -0.10
N PRO A 325 -11.86 17.56 -0.05
CA PRO A 325 -12.75 18.58 0.50
C PRO A 325 -12.70 18.67 2.03
N GLY A 326 -11.93 17.80 2.69
CA GLY A 326 -11.80 17.75 4.14
C GLY A 326 -12.94 17.03 4.87
N VAL A 327 -12.74 16.81 6.16
CA VAL A 327 -13.72 16.13 7.03
C VAL A 327 -15.02 16.90 7.13
N SER A 328 -14.94 18.22 7.40
CA SER A 328 -16.12 19.07 7.60
C SER A 328 -17.08 19.06 6.41
N SER A 329 -16.52 19.18 5.20
CA SER A 329 -17.32 19.10 3.97
C SER A 329 -17.97 17.72 3.77
N TYR A 330 -17.25 16.65 4.15
CA TYR A 330 -17.81 15.29 4.10
C TYR A 330 -18.97 15.12 5.09
N GLU A 331 -18.80 15.59 6.34
CA GLU A 331 -19.81 15.48 7.40
C GLU A 331 -21.06 16.27 7.07
N GLU A 332 -20.89 17.48 6.54
CA GLU A 332 -22.03 18.31 6.11
C GLU A 332 -22.83 17.65 4.96
N ARG A 333 -22.15 17.17 3.92
CA ARG A 333 -22.81 16.42 2.83
C ARG A 333 -23.51 15.15 3.32
N TYR A 334 -22.95 14.50 4.34
CA TYR A 334 -23.59 13.33 4.94
C TYR A 334 -24.82 13.72 5.71
N ARG A 335 -24.75 14.77 6.55
CA ARG A 335 -25.88 15.33 7.30
C ARG A 335 -27.04 15.70 6.37
N GLN A 336 -26.77 16.44 5.31
CA GLN A 336 -27.77 16.81 4.30
C GLN A 336 -28.43 15.58 3.66
N ARG A 337 -27.64 14.54 3.35
CA ARG A 337 -28.18 13.28 2.82
C ARG A 337 -29.10 12.57 3.81
N VAL A 338 -28.74 12.57 5.09
CA VAL A 338 -29.58 11.98 6.15
C VAL A 338 -30.89 12.75 6.27
N ILE A 339 -30.84 14.10 6.31
CA ILE A 339 -32.04 14.96 6.37
C ILE A 339 -32.92 14.68 5.15
N HIS A 340 -32.37 14.70 3.95
CA HIS A 340 -33.14 14.41 2.74
C HIS A 340 -33.82 13.04 2.77
N ASN A 341 -33.13 12.02 3.23
CA ASN A 341 -33.73 10.69 3.35
C ASN A 341 -34.85 10.63 4.41
N LEU A 342 -34.65 11.34 5.53
CA LEU A 342 -35.71 11.47 6.57
C LEU A 342 -36.92 12.20 6.04
N GLN A 343 -36.76 13.33 5.32
CA GLN A 343 -37.84 14.07 4.68
C GLN A 343 -38.61 13.18 3.70
N ARG A 344 -37.92 12.45 2.84
CA ARG A 344 -38.54 11.54 1.88
C ARG A 344 -39.34 10.42 2.58
N ARG A 345 -38.80 9.87 3.68
CA ARG A 345 -39.49 8.84 4.45
C ARG A 345 -40.69 9.40 5.22
N ALA A 346 -40.55 10.57 5.82
CA ALA A 346 -41.65 11.26 6.49
C ALA A 346 -42.81 11.53 5.50
N LYS A 347 -42.47 12.07 4.31
CA LYS A 347 -43.47 12.34 3.25
C LYS A 347 -44.20 11.08 2.79
N SER A 348 -43.49 9.93 2.66
CA SER A 348 -44.11 8.64 2.29
C SER A 348 -45.07 8.09 3.34
N LEU A 349 -44.99 8.56 4.58
CA LEU A 349 -45.86 8.21 5.69
C LEU A 349 -46.90 9.30 6.02
N GLY A 350 -46.99 10.38 5.20
CA GLY A 350 -47.94 11.48 5.42
C GLY A 350 -47.47 12.54 6.41
N PHE A 351 -46.19 12.54 6.82
CA PHE A 351 -45.61 13.50 7.77
C PHE A 351 -44.72 14.54 7.07
N THR A 352 -44.62 15.72 7.67
CA THR A 352 -43.64 16.74 7.28
C THR A 352 -42.58 16.89 8.35
N LEU A 353 -41.28 16.87 7.94
CA LEU A 353 -40.17 17.09 8.85
C LEU A 353 -39.95 18.61 9.01
N VAL A 354 -40.07 19.13 10.23
CA VAL A 354 -39.80 20.51 10.56
C VAL A 354 -38.56 20.61 11.45
N THR A 355 -37.73 21.64 11.25
CA THR A 355 -36.59 21.93 12.13
C THR A 355 -37.08 22.35 13.52
N ALA A 356 -36.58 21.71 14.57
CA ALA A 356 -36.85 22.14 15.94
C ALA A 356 -36.23 23.53 16.15
N SER A 357 -37.00 24.47 16.69
CA SER A 357 -36.47 25.75 17.14
C SER A 357 -35.48 25.51 18.29
N PRO A 358 -34.36 26.24 18.35
CA PRO A 358 -33.46 26.14 19.48
C PRO A 358 -34.23 26.51 20.76
N THR A 359 -34.34 25.57 21.68
CA THR A 359 -34.87 25.87 23.04
C THR A 359 -33.86 26.78 23.73
N THR A 360 -34.20 28.03 23.93
CA THR A 360 -33.49 28.90 24.86
C THR A 360 -33.75 28.35 26.26
N GLU A 361 -32.87 27.46 26.76
CA GLU A 361 -32.84 27.17 28.19
C GLU A 361 -32.38 28.43 28.89
N GLY A 362 -33.36 29.13 29.50
CA GLY A 362 -33.09 30.20 30.42
C GLY A 362 -32.38 29.66 31.64
N VAL A 363 -31.15 30.11 31.83
CA VAL A 363 -30.43 29.98 33.10
C VAL A 363 -31.20 30.80 34.15
N SER A 364 -31.83 30.13 35.09
CA SER A 364 -32.27 30.68 36.35
C SER A 364 -31.24 30.42 37.42
#